data_46ac035eae9f1ed6e05ed1cfdc5cf2c7
#
_entry.id   46ac035eae9f1ed6e05ed1cfdc5cf2c7
#
_cell.length_a   1.000
_cell.length_b   1.000
_cell.length_c   1.000
_cell.angle_alpha   90.00
_cell.angle_beta   90.00
_cell.angle_gamma   90.00
#
_symmetry.space_group_name_H-M   'P 1'
#
loop_
_entity.id
_entity.type
_entity.pdbx_description
1 polymer ?
#
loop_
_entity_poly.entity_id
_entity_poly.type
_entity_poly.pdbx_seq_one_letter_code
_entity_poly.pdbx_strand_id
1 'polypeptide(L)'
;MRTELISIPTPTHPLDGACYTPDGPSKGAVLYCHGNQMNFYVCAARFLAPHITALGYEYLAFNRRGHDSVSTYNSRDCVGGAYQTVAEGIEDNELAAQYLAGKGFKNPIVIGHSNGGVLASEHVARHPETRALILLSAHAGGNRLTNPQSARSYTINEKTDEQTREAEALIAAGKPRQLMLIPAWWWVISARTFLDRLANAPDLVENAKRIKCPVLFIRGDQEP
;
A
#
# COMPACT_ATOMS: atom_id res chain seq x y z
N MET A 1 23.32 12.68 2.89
CA MET A 1 22.31 11.58 2.96
C MET A 1 23.01 10.27 2.62
N ARG A 2 22.90 9.28 3.51
CA ARG A 2 23.34 7.89 3.27
C ARG A 2 22.14 7.04 2.88
N THR A 3 22.30 6.11 1.95
CA THR A 3 21.26 5.18 1.51
C THR A 3 21.72 3.75 1.81
N GLU A 4 20.85 2.96 2.40
CA GLU A 4 21.05 1.55 2.69
C GLU A 4 19.93 0.74 2.03
N LEU A 5 20.27 -0.23 1.20
CA LEU A 5 19.30 -1.22 0.73
C LEU A 5 18.99 -2.18 1.88
N ILE A 6 17.71 -2.43 2.07
CA ILE A 6 17.22 -3.25 3.19
C ILE A 6 16.32 -4.36 2.67
N SER A 7 16.18 -5.41 3.48
CA SER A 7 15.27 -6.51 3.22
C SER A 7 14.60 -6.90 4.55
N ILE A 8 13.28 -6.74 4.64
CA ILE A 8 12.51 -7.01 5.84
C ILE A 8 11.86 -8.39 5.69
N PRO A 9 12.13 -9.35 6.58
CA PRO A 9 11.55 -10.69 6.49
C PRO A 9 10.02 -10.67 6.58
N THR A 10 9.36 -11.53 5.79
CA THR A 10 7.94 -11.87 5.91
C THR A 10 7.77 -13.40 5.90
N PRO A 11 6.58 -13.91 6.13
CA PRO A 11 6.33 -15.36 6.01
C PRO A 11 6.52 -15.93 4.58
N THR A 12 6.51 -15.08 3.55
CA THR A 12 6.61 -15.52 2.15
C THR A 12 7.81 -14.91 1.43
N HIS A 13 7.72 -13.65 1.02
CA HIS A 13 8.76 -12.93 0.28
C HIS A 13 9.16 -11.69 1.05
N PRO A 14 10.46 -11.40 1.26
CA PRO A 14 10.89 -10.24 2.00
C PRO A 14 10.44 -8.93 1.33
N LEU A 15 10.35 -7.86 2.12
CA LEU A 15 10.07 -6.53 1.64
C LEU A 15 11.41 -5.84 1.40
N ASP A 16 11.82 -5.76 0.16
CA ASP A 16 13.03 -5.03 -0.22
C ASP A 16 12.75 -3.53 -0.27
N GLY A 17 13.74 -2.72 0.08
CA GLY A 17 13.55 -1.29 0.10
C GLY A 17 14.83 -0.51 0.29
N ALA A 18 14.70 0.77 0.54
CA ALA A 18 15.80 1.66 0.88
C ALA A 18 15.47 2.50 2.11
N CYS A 19 16.42 2.52 3.03
CA CYS A 19 16.43 3.39 4.18
C CYS A 19 17.41 4.54 3.92
N TYR A 20 16.90 5.76 3.99
CA TYR A 20 17.67 6.98 3.73
C TYR A 20 17.89 7.73 5.04
N THR A 21 19.15 7.88 5.41
CA THR A 21 19.57 8.52 6.67
C THR A 21 20.06 9.94 6.40
N PRO A 22 19.64 10.95 7.18
CA PRO A 22 20.19 12.32 7.07
C PRO A 22 21.66 12.38 7.48
N ASP A 23 22.36 13.44 7.07
CA ASP A 23 23.79 13.62 7.41
C ASP A 23 24.04 13.96 8.90
N GLY A 24 23.01 14.41 9.60
CA GLY A 24 23.05 14.72 11.04
C GLY A 24 22.16 13.78 11.87
N PRO A 25 21.98 14.08 13.16
CA PRO A 25 21.07 13.31 14.03
C PRO A 25 19.65 13.31 13.51
N SER A 26 19.02 12.13 13.48
CA SER A 26 17.63 12.00 13.01
C SER A 26 16.64 12.56 14.03
N LYS A 27 15.73 13.42 13.57
CA LYS A 27 14.62 14.00 14.37
C LYS A 27 13.42 13.05 14.53
N GLY A 28 13.42 11.95 13.81
CA GLY A 28 12.35 10.95 13.72
C GLY A 28 12.41 10.23 12.38
N ALA A 29 11.37 9.48 12.05
CA ALA A 29 11.30 8.74 10.80
C ALA A 29 10.01 9.00 10.02
N VAL A 30 10.09 8.78 8.72
CA VAL A 30 8.98 8.77 7.77
C VAL A 30 8.91 7.40 7.13
N LEU A 31 7.75 6.77 7.20
CA LEU A 31 7.41 5.52 6.51
C LEU A 31 6.59 5.84 5.26
N TYR A 32 7.07 5.41 4.10
CA TYR A 32 6.36 5.63 2.83
C TYR A 32 5.70 4.34 2.32
N CYS A 33 4.39 4.39 2.12
CA CYS A 33 3.57 3.30 1.58
C CYS A 33 3.19 3.63 0.13
N HIS A 34 3.78 2.92 -0.83
CA HIS A 34 3.58 3.16 -2.27
C HIS A 34 2.18 2.80 -2.76
N GLY A 35 1.77 3.36 -3.90
CA GLY A 35 0.51 3.08 -4.58
C GLY A 35 0.42 1.66 -5.16
N ASN A 36 -0.73 1.36 -5.76
CA ASN A 36 -0.95 0.07 -6.38
C ASN A 36 0.05 -0.18 -7.51
N GLN A 37 0.64 -1.37 -7.56
CA GLN A 37 1.61 -1.79 -8.59
C GLN A 37 2.85 -0.88 -8.73
N MET A 38 3.12 -0.04 -7.75
CA MET A 38 4.33 0.76 -7.66
C MET A 38 5.42 0.03 -6.87
N ASN A 39 6.57 0.67 -6.72
CA ASN A 39 7.70 0.15 -5.95
C ASN A 39 8.42 1.28 -5.19
N PHE A 40 9.45 0.93 -4.40
CA PHE A 40 10.11 1.86 -3.48
C PHE A 40 10.98 2.94 -4.15
N TYR A 41 11.27 2.84 -5.45
CA TYR A 41 12.17 3.75 -6.15
C TYR A 41 11.52 4.51 -7.31
N VAL A 42 10.20 4.43 -7.47
CA VAL A 42 9.46 5.22 -8.48
C VAL A 42 8.63 6.33 -7.85
N CYS A 43 8.30 7.34 -8.63
CA CYS A 43 7.45 8.46 -8.25
C CYS A 43 7.85 9.07 -6.90
N ALA A 44 6.87 9.42 -6.06
CA ALA A 44 7.09 10.11 -4.78
C ALA A 44 8.05 9.34 -3.85
N ALA A 45 8.10 8.02 -3.89
CA ALA A 45 9.03 7.22 -3.11
C ALA A 45 10.48 7.70 -3.29
N ARG A 46 10.89 7.87 -4.55
CA ARG A 46 12.24 8.31 -4.91
C ARG A 46 12.44 9.80 -4.69
N PHE A 47 11.49 10.63 -5.14
CA PHE A 47 11.67 12.09 -5.13
C PHE A 47 11.63 12.70 -3.75
N LEU A 48 10.90 12.11 -2.81
CA LEU A 48 10.81 12.62 -1.44
C LEU A 48 12.08 12.37 -0.61
N ALA A 49 12.86 11.34 -0.93
CA ALA A 49 14.00 10.95 -0.12
C ALA A 49 14.99 12.09 0.18
N PRO A 50 15.51 12.85 -0.81
CA PRO A 50 16.42 13.95 -0.52
C PRO A 50 15.78 15.09 0.27
N HIS A 51 14.50 15.36 0.07
CA HIS A 51 13.80 16.43 0.78
C HIS A 51 13.51 16.04 2.24
N ILE A 52 13.04 14.82 2.49
CA ILE A 52 12.75 14.32 3.83
C ILE A 52 14.04 14.27 4.67
N THR A 53 15.13 13.76 4.07
CA THR A 53 16.43 13.70 4.77
C THR A 53 17.03 15.09 5.00
N ALA A 54 16.85 16.05 4.09
CA ALA A 54 17.26 17.44 4.31
C ALA A 54 16.49 18.09 5.48
N LEU A 55 15.27 17.68 5.76
CA LEU A 55 14.52 18.10 6.95
C LEU A 55 15.01 17.41 8.23
N GLY A 56 15.91 16.43 8.13
CA GLY A 56 16.50 15.71 9.26
C GLY A 56 15.73 14.49 9.69
N TYR A 57 14.94 13.88 8.82
CA TYR A 57 14.21 12.65 9.11
C TYR A 57 14.84 11.44 8.41
N GLU A 58 14.85 10.32 9.09
CA GLU A 58 15.03 9.02 8.46
C GLU A 58 13.87 8.78 7.50
N TYR A 59 14.11 8.20 6.33
CA TYR A 59 13.05 7.90 5.37
C TYR A 59 13.14 6.45 4.92
N LEU A 60 12.09 5.70 5.13
CA LEU A 60 11.95 4.32 4.68
C LEU A 60 10.94 4.23 3.54
N ALA A 61 11.40 3.83 2.37
CA ALA A 61 10.57 3.41 1.25
C ALA A 61 10.83 1.94 0.97
N PHE A 62 9.78 1.14 0.85
CA PHE A 62 9.89 -0.31 0.73
C PHE A 62 8.88 -0.86 -0.28
N ASN A 63 9.19 -2.02 -0.83
CA ASN A 63 8.28 -2.81 -1.64
C ASN A 63 7.36 -3.62 -0.74
N ARG A 64 6.07 -3.37 -0.81
CA ARG A 64 5.12 -4.36 -0.31
C ARG A 64 5.17 -5.62 -1.18
N ARG A 65 4.70 -6.75 -0.69
CA ARG A 65 4.56 -7.98 -1.51
C ARG A 65 3.76 -7.74 -2.80
N GLY A 66 2.94 -6.70 -2.83
CA GLY A 66 2.18 -6.22 -3.98
C GLY A 66 2.83 -5.14 -4.81
N HIS A 67 4.16 -5.03 -4.81
CA HIS A 67 4.89 -4.12 -5.69
C HIS A 67 4.85 -4.61 -7.14
N ASP A 68 4.93 -3.68 -8.10
CA ASP A 68 4.77 -3.95 -9.54
C ASP A 68 3.47 -4.70 -9.88
N SER A 69 3.16 -4.92 -11.14
CA SER A 69 1.95 -5.66 -11.53
C SER A 69 2.11 -7.15 -11.31
N VAL A 70 3.13 -7.73 -11.92
CA VAL A 70 3.55 -9.12 -11.80
C VAL A 70 5.06 -9.15 -11.75
N SER A 71 5.61 -9.86 -10.79
CA SER A 71 7.04 -10.05 -10.60
C SER A 71 7.34 -11.50 -10.27
N THR A 72 8.60 -11.89 -10.37
CA THR A 72 9.10 -13.19 -9.89
C THR A 72 10.25 -12.92 -8.92
N TYR A 73 10.09 -13.34 -7.67
CA TYR A 73 11.12 -13.15 -6.67
C TYR A 73 11.92 -14.45 -6.50
N ASN A 74 13.11 -14.51 -7.10
CA ASN A 74 14.02 -15.67 -7.01
C ASN A 74 13.35 -17.04 -7.19
N SER A 75 12.20 -17.10 -7.84
CA SER A 75 11.42 -18.31 -8.06
C SER A 75 10.68 -18.23 -9.40
N ARG A 76 9.99 -19.31 -9.76
CA ARG A 76 9.07 -19.33 -10.92
C ARG A 76 7.65 -18.91 -10.53
N ASP A 77 7.41 -18.69 -9.23
CA ASP A 77 6.11 -18.22 -8.75
C ASP A 77 5.97 -16.74 -9.02
N CYS A 78 4.86 -16.36 -9.64
CA CYS A 78 4.52 -14.97 -9.84
C CYS A 78 3.99 -14.34 -8.54
N VAL A 79 4.47 -13.15 -8.24
CA VAL A 79 4.08 -12.29 -7.12
C VAL A 79 3.71 -10.90 -7.63
N GLY A 80 3.46 -9.96 -6.75
CA GLY A 80 3.17 -8.57 -7.11
C GLY A 80 1.72 -8.15 -6.87
N GLY A 81 1.37 -6.95 -7.32
CA GLY A 81 0.07 -6.33 -7.07
C GLY A 81 -1.13 -7.14 -7.60
N ALA A 82 -0.90 -7.96 -8.63
CA ALA A 82 -1.93 -8.86 -9.16
C ALA A 82 -2.28 -10.01 -8.19
N TYR A 83 -1.43 -10.31 -7.22
CA TYR A 83 -1.58 -11.46 -6.33
C TYR A 83 -1.70 -11.11 -4.85
N GLN A 84 -1.29 -9.90 -4.44
CA GLN A 84 -1.32 -9.48 -3.05
C GLN A 84 -2.75 -9.36 -2.53
N THR A 85 -3.02 -9.97 -1.39
CA THR A 85 -4.25 -9.79 -0.62
C THR A 85 -4.20 -8.49 0.20
N VAL A 86 -5.36 -8.02 0.64
CA VAL A 86 -5.47 -6.85 1.52
C VAL A 86 -4.78 -7.11 2.86
N ALA A 87 -4.95 -8.31 3.42
CA ALA A 87 -4.31 -8.71 4.68
C ALA A 87 -2.78 -8.64 4.58
N GLU A 88 -2.20 -9.15 3.50
CA GLU A 88 -0.75 -9.04 3.24
C GLU A 88 -0.31 -7.58 3.13
N GLY A 89 -1.07 -6.72 2.46
CA GLY A 89 -0.72 -5.30 2.34
C GLY A 89 -0.75 -4.55 3.68
N ILE A 90 -1.64 -4.93 4.59
CA ILE A 90 -1.70 -4.38 5.96
C ILE A 90 -0.51 -4.90 6.78
N GLU A 91 -0.24 -6.22 6.72
CA GLU A 91 0.89 -6.83 7.41
C GLU A 91 2.24 -6.23 6.95
N ASP A 92 2.41 -5.97 5.65
CA ASP A 92 3.62 -5.37 5.10
C ASP A 92 3.90 -3.98 5.70
N ASN A 93 2.87 -3.16 5.86
CA ASN A 93 3.01 -1.85 6.52
C ASN A 93 3.40 -2.01 8.00
N GLU A 94 2.84 -3.01 8.68
CA GLU A 94 3.16 -3.33 10.07
C GLU A 94 4.62 -3.76 10.23
N LEU A 95 5.09 -4.67 9.39
CA LEU A 95 6.48 -5.15 9.41
C LEU A 95 7.47 -4.01 9.11
N ALA A 96 7.14 -3.11 8.18
CA ALA A 96 7.97 -1.95 7.88
C ALA A 96 8.02 -0.94 9.05
N ALA A 97 6.90 -0.73 9.75
CA ALA A 97 6.86 0.09 10.96
C ALA A 97 7.68 -0.55 12.09
N GLN A 98 7.59 -1.87 12.28
CA GLN A 98 8.39 -2.61 13.25
C GLN A 98 9.89 -2.53 12.94
N TYR A 99 10.29 -2.57 11.67
CA TYR A 99 11.68 -2.34 11.26
C TYR A 99 12.18 -0.96 11.72
N LEU A 100 11.40 0.11 11.50
CA LEU A 100 11.73 1.44 12.01
C LEU A 100 11.78 1.49 13.54
N ALA A 101 10.85 0.83 14.22
CA ALA A 101 10.83 0.73 15.68
C ALA A 101 12.09 0.03 16.22
N GLY A 102 12.58 -1.02 15.56
CA GLY A 102 13.84 -1.69 15.84
C GLY A 102 15.07 -0.78 15.71
N LYS A 103 15.00 0.23 14.83
CA LYS A 103 16.01 1.31 14.69
C LYS A 103 15.82 2.45 15.71
N GLY A 104 14.83 2.37 16.60
CA GLY A 104 14.53 3.39 17.62
C GLY A 104 13.42 4.38 17.26
N PHE A 105 12.81 4.26 16.06
CA PHE A 105 11.76 5.17 15.58
C PHE A 105 10.36 4.55 15.76
N LYS A 106 9.81 4.65 16.96
CA LYS A 106 8.52 4.02 17.31
C LYS A 106 7.28 4.75 16.77
N ASN A 107 7.37 6.06 16.51
CA ASN A 107 6.24 6.91 16.12
C ASN A 107 6.55 7.62 14.79
N PRO A 108 6.59 6.90 13.66
CA PRO A 108 6.91 7.51 12.37
C PRO A 108 5.78 8.46 11.90
N ILE A 109 6.13 9.40 11.04
CA ILE A 109 5.17 10.02 10.14
C ILE A 109 4.90 9.01 9.02
N VAL A 110 3.65 8.75 8.70
CA VAL A 110 3.27 7.81 7.64
C VAL A 110 2.83 8.60 6.41
N ILE A 111 3.41 8.31 5.27
CA ILE A 111 2.99 8.86 3.96
C ILE A 111 2.41 7.71 3.15
N GLY A 112 1.17 7.83 2.71
CA GLY A 112 0.54 6.84 1.84
C GLY A 112 0.10 7.44 0.51
N HIS A 113 0.51 6.84 -0.61
CA HIS A 113 0.13 7.28 -1.94
C HIS A 113 -0.93 6.34 -2.53
N SER A 114 -2.02 6.91 -3.06
CA SER A 114 -3.08 6.18 -3.76
C SER A 114 -3.61 5.00 -2.91
N ASN A 115 -3.62 3.77 -3.40
CA ASN A 115 -3.98 2.57 -2.62
C ASN A 115 -3.09 2.37 -1.38
N GLY A 116 -1.82 2.82 -1.42
CA GLY A 116 -0.96 2.85 -0.23
C GLY A 116 -1.48 3.78 0.84
N GLY A 117 -2.21 4.84 0.48
CA GLY A 117 -2.90 5.73 1.43
C GLY A 117 -4.06 5.04 2.13
N VAL A 118 -4.82 4.20 1.42
CA VAL A 118 -5.91 3.40 2.00
C VAL A 118 -5.36 2.42 3.04
N LEU A 119 -4.31 1.66 2.69
CA LEU A 119 -3.66 0.73 3.62
C LEU A 119 -2.94 1.45 4.76
N ALA A 120 -2.33 2.62 4.51
CA ALA A 120 -1.72 3.46 5.53
C ALA A 120 -2.75 3.98 6.53
N SER A 121 -3.95 4.38 6.06
CA SER A 121 -5.03 4.81 6.95
C SER A 121 -5.47 3.71 7.92
N GLU A 122 -5.54 2.46 7.46
CA GLU A 122 -5.83 1.31 8.30
C GLU A 122 -4.73 1.05 9.34
N HIS A 123 -3.46 1.13 8.92
CA HIS A 123 -2.32 1.03 9.83
C HIS A 123 -2.39 2.13 10.92
N VAL A 124 -2.54 3.39 10.53
CA VAL A 124 -2.59 4.53 11.46
C VAL A 124 -3.81 4.47 12.39
N ALA A 125 -4.96 3.99 11.91
CA ALA A 125 -6.14 3.80 12.74
C ALA A 125 -5.95 2.74 13.85
N ARG A 126 -5.01 1.80 13.66
CA ARG A 126 -4.60 0.78 14.65
C ARG A 126 -3.48 1.27 15.57
N HIS A 127 -2.73 2.30 15.15
CA HIS A 127 -1.54 2.82 15.82
C HIS A 127 -1.72 4.29 16.22
N PRO A 128 -2.46 4.57 17.31
CA PRO A 128 -2.75 5.94 17.75
C PRO A 128 -1.51 6.74 18.15
N GLU A 129 -0.37 6.09 18.36
CA GLU A 129 0.94 6.68 18.62
C GLU A 129 1.60 7.26 17.35
N THR A 130 1.07 7.01 16.15
CA THR A 130 1.57 7.57 14.90
C THR A 130 1.64 9.09 14.98
N ARG A 131 2.77 9.67 14.55
CA ARG A 131 3.00 11.12 14.70
C ARG A 131 2.15 11.97 13.77
N ALA A 132 1.97 11.55 12.53
CA ALA A 132 1.12 12.20 11.52
C ALA A 132 0.87 11.26 10.35
N LEU A 133 -0.22 11.50 9.61
CA LEU A 133 -0.55 10.81 8.37
C LEU A 133 -0.58 11.82 7.21
N ILE A 134 0.13 11.54 6.13
CA ILE A 134 0.09 12.31 4.89
C ILE A 134 -0.49 11.41 3.79
N LEU A 135 -1.58 11.83 3.20
CA LEU A 135 -2.26 11.11 2.12
C LEU A 135 -2.02 11.84 0.79
N LEU A 136 -1.36 11.16 -0.13
CA LEU A 136 -1.08 11.66 -1.47
C LEU A 136 -2.03 10.97 -2.44
N SER A 137 -2.99 11.70 -3.00
CA SER A 137 -3.95 11.18 -4.00
C SER A 137 -4.61 9.86 -3.58
N ALA A 138 -4.91 9.74 -2.27
CA ALA A 138 -5.55 8.55 -1.74
C ALA A 138 -7.04 8.54 -2.11
N HIS A 139 -7.57 7.38 -2.49
CA HIS A 139 -9.01 7.20 -2.71
C HIS A 139 -9.71 6.71 -1.43
N ALA A 140 -11.05 6.76 -1.43
CA ALA A 140 -11.83 6.40 -0.24
C ALA A 140 -11.68 4.93 0.18
N GLY A 141 -11.34 4.05 -0.76
CA GLY A 141 -11.34 2.61 -0.48
C GLY A 141 -12.76 2.08 -0.28
N GLY A 142 -12.89 1.12 0.60
CA GLY A 142 -14.19 0.59 1.04
C GLY A 142 -14.53 -0.77 0.47
N ASN A 143 -15.42 -1.42 1.18
CA ASN A 143 -15.92 -2.76 0.90
C ASN A 143 -17.28 -2.67 0.18
N ARG A 144 -17.31 -3.00 -1.10
CA ARG A 144 -18.55 -2.95 -1.90
C ARG A 144 -19.58 -4.00 -1.47
N LEU A 145 -19.15 -5.15 -0.95
CA LEU A 145 -20.08 -6.20 -0.55
C LEU A 145 -20.90 -5.82 0.68
N THR A 146 -20.31 -5.00 1.58
CA THR A 146 -20.99 -4.51 2.78
C THR A 146 -21.56 -3.11 2.63
N ASN A 147 -20.98 -2.30 1.76
CA ASN A 147 -21.44 -0.94 1.47
C ASN A 147 -21.30 -0.62 -0.03
N PRO A 148 -22.31 -0.94 -0.83
CA PRO A 148 -22.29 -0.69 -2.28
C PRO A 148 -22.07 0.78 -2.67
N GLN A 149 -22.31 1.71 -1.74
CA GLN A 149 -22.17 3.15 -1.96
C GLN A 149 -20.76 3.68 -1.63
N SER A 150 -19.97 2.98 -0.83
CA SER A 150 -18.59 3.38 -0.50
C SER A 150 -17.60 3.10 -1.63
N ALA A 151 -18.08 2.67 -2.75
CA ALA A 151 -17.40 1.99 -3.82
C ALA A 151 -16.75 2.95 -4.82
N ARG A 152 -15.61 3.53 -4.49
CA ARG A 152 -14.72 4.16 -5.46
C ARG A 152 -13.29 3.64 -5.31
N SER A 153 -13.13 2.34 -5.53
CA SER A 153 -11.81 1.72 -5.65
C SER A 153 -11.51 1.42 -7.12
N TYR A 154 -10.25 1.29 -7.47
CA TYR A 154 -9.82 0.91 -8.83
C TYR A 154 -10.38 -0.41 -9.33
N THR A 155 -10.82 -1.29 -8.44
CA THR A 155 -11.47 -2.54 -8.78
C THR A 155 -12.93 -2.37 -9.12
N ILE A 156 -13.52 -1.21 -8.86
CA ILE A 156 -14.94 -0.96 -9.06
C ILE A 156 -15.15 -0.07 -10.29
N ASN A 157 -15.80 -0.62 -11.26
CA ASN A 157 -16.13 0.01 -12.53
C ASN A 157 -17.49 -0.50 -13.02
N GLU A 158 -17.95 -0.05 -14.16
CA GLU A 158 -19.21 -0.47 -14.78
C GLU A 158 -19.33 -1.99 -15.02
N LYS A 159 -18.19 -2.68 -15.15
CA LYS A 159 -18.12 -4.14 -15.37
C LYS A 159 -17.86 -4.95 -14.11
N THR A 160 -17.91 -4.35 -12.92
CA THR A 160 -17.55 -5.04 -11.68
C THR A 160 -18.37 -6.31 -11.45
N ASP A 161 -19.66 -6.30 -11.77
CA ASP A 161 -20.52 -7.48 -11.58
C ASP A 161 -20.20 -8.61 -12.58
N GLU A 162 -19.79 -8.27 -13.80
CA GLU A 162 -19.29 -9.23 -14.79
C GLU A 162 -17.97 -9.85 -14.32
N GLN A 163 -17.04 -9.01 -13.89
CA GLN A 163 -15.73 -9.42 -13.38
C GLN A 163 -15.85 -10.25 -12.08
N THR A 164 -16.82 -9.93 -11.23
CA THR A 164 -17.11 -10.74 -10.03
C THR A 164 -17.54 -12.16 -10.41
N ARG A 165 -18.48 -12.29 -11.36
CA ARG A 165 -18.91 -13.61 -11.86
C ARG A 165 -17.77 -14.39 -12.52
N GLU A 166 -16.92 -13.71 -13.29
CA GLU A 166 -15.72 -14.33 -13.89
C GLU A 166 -14.77 -14.82 -12.79
N ALA A 167 -14.48 -14.01 -11.78
CA ALA A 167 -13.62 -14.40 -10.67
C ALA A 167 -14.17 -15.59 -9.88
N GLU A 168 -15.46 -15.58 -9.57
CA GLU A 168 -16.14 -16.68 -8.88
C GLU A 168 -16.08 -17.99 -9.69
N ALA A 169 -16.30 -17.91 -11.00
CA ALA A 169 -16.20 -19.07 -11.90
C ALA A 169 -14.75 -19.62 -11.93
N LEU A 170 -13.74 -18.75 -11.94
CA LEU A 170 -12.34 -19.17 -11.89
C LEU A 170 -12.00 -19.84 -10.56
N ILE A 171 -12.49 -19.30 -9.43
CA ILE A 171 -12.32 -19.94 -8.11
C ILE A 171 -12.96 -21.32 -8.10
N ALA A 172 -14.22 -21.44 -8.57
CA ALA A 172 -14.94 -22.71 -8.64
C ALA A 172 -14.23 -23.74 -9.53
N ALA A 173 -13.54 -23.29 -10.59
CA ALA A 173 -12.72 -24.13 -11.46
C ALA A 173 -11.33 -24.47 -10.89
N GLY A 174 -11.02 -24.12 -9.63
CA GLY A 174 -9.72 -24.36 -8.99
C GLY A 174 -8.59 -23.50 -9.53
N LYS A 175 -8.90 -22.34 -10.13
CA LYS A 175 -7.94 -21.40 -10.74
C LYS A 175 -7.86 -20.05 -10.03
N PRO A 176 -7.67 -19.98 -8.70
CA PRO A 176 -7.71 -18.74 -7.93
C PRO A 176 -6.62 -17.72 -8.34
N ARG A 177 -5.53 -18.19 -8.93
CA ARG A 177 -4.40 -17.35 -9.37
C ARG A 177 -4.48 -16.97 -10.86
N GLN A 178 -5.54 -17.39 -11.57
CA GLN A 178 -5.73 -16.97 -12.96
C GLN A 178 -5.89 -15.45 -13.03
N LEU A 179 -5.12 -14.82 -13.91
CA LEU A 179 -5.18 -13.38 -14.14
C LEU A 179 -6.40 -13.01 -14.98
N MET A 180 -7.05 -11.96 -14.56
CA MET A 180 -8.14 -11.26 -15.22
C MET A 180 -7.67 -9.86 -15.60
N LEU A 181 -8.14 -9.33 -16.73
CA LEU A 181 -7.89 -7.96 -17.15
C LEU A 181 -8.94 -7.03 -16.53
N ILE A 182 -8.48 -5.91 -15.94
CA ILE A 182 -9.34 -4.80 -15.52
C ILE A 182 -9.25 -3.70 -16.57
N PRO A 183 -10.21 -3.61 -17.51
CA PRO A 183 -10.06 -2.77 -18.71
C PRO A 183 -9.93 -1.28 -18.43
N ALA A 184 -10.60 -0.77 -17.40
CA ALA A 184 -10.61 0.66 -17.07
C ALA A 184 -9.20 1.20 -16.72
N TRP A 185 -8.30 0.34 -16.26
CA TRP A 185 -6.98 0.72 -15.80
C TRP A 185 -5.84 -0.02 -16.50
N TRP A 186 -6.16 -0.85 -17.51
CA TRP A 186 -5.17 -1.64 -18.25
C TRP A 186 -4.24 -2.46 -17.35
N TRP A 187 -4.76 -3.00 -16.26
CA TRP A 187 -4.01 -3.81 -15.34
C TRP A 187 -4.62 -5.20 -15.16
N VAL A 188 -3.82 -6.11 -14.62
CA VAL A 188 -4.22 -7.48 -14.39
C VAL A 188 -4.28 -7.76 -12.89
N ILE A 189 -5.21 -8.63 -12.51
CA ILE A 189 -5.40 -9.07 -11.12
C ILE A 189 -5.82 -10.53 -11.11
N SER A 190 -5.39 -11.31 -10.12
CA SER A 190 -5.87 -12.67 -9.98
C SER A 190 -7.32 -12.70 -9.47
N ALA A 191 -8.07 -13.75 -9.85
CA ALA A 191 -9.46 -13.92 -9.42
C ALA A 191 -9.59 -13.83 -7.89
N ARG A 192 -8.71 -14.50 -7.14
CA ARG A 192 -8.68 -14.43 -5.67
C ARG A 192 -8.46 -13.01 -5.17
N THR A 193 -7.46 -12.31 -5.69
CA THR A 193 -7.11 -10.95 -5.24
C THR A 193 -8.21 -9.95 -5.58
N PHE A 194 -8.88 -10.12 -6.73
CA PHE A 194 -10.03 -9.30 -7.10
C PHE A 194 -11.15 -9.40 -6.06
N LEU A 195 -11.58 -10.62 -5.74
CA LEU A 195 -12.63 -10.86 -4.74
C LEU A 195 -12.20 -10.41 -3.34
N ASP A 196 -10.94 -10.65 -2.96
CA ASP A 196 -10.39 -10.19 -1.69
C ASP A 196 -10.46 -8.67 -1.55
N ARG A 197 -10.09 -7.92 -2.59
CA ARG A 197 -10.17 -6.45 -2.57
C ARG A 197 -11.60 -5.95 -2.50
N LEU A 198 -12.55 -6.58 -3.20
CA LEU A 198 -13.96 -6.21 -3.10
C LEU A 198 -14.52 -6.42 -1.68
N ALA A 199 -14.07 -7.48 -1.00
CA ALA A 199 -14.56 -7.85 0.31
C ALA A 199 -13.86 -7.12 1.46
N ASN A 200 -12.56 -6.88 1.35
CA ASN A 200 -11.70 -6.56 2.49
C ASN A 200 -10.96 -5.20 2.37
N ALA A 201 -11.13 -4.45 1.27
CA ALA A 201 -10.47 -3.15 1.14
C ALA A 201 -10.85 -2.24 2.31
N PRO A 202 -9.87 -1.64 3.04
CA PRO A 202 -10.17 -0.72 4.12
C PRO A 202 -10.95 0.49 3.61
N ASP A 203 -11.81 1.04 4.46
CA ASP A 203 -12.54 2.26 4.21
C ASP A 203 -11.84 3.43 4.90
N LEU A 204 -11.29 4.35 4.12
CA LEU A 204 -10.55 5.51 4.62
C LEU A 204 -11.45 6.45 5.42
N VAL A 205 -12.72 6.58 5.03
CA VAL A 205 -13.68 7.44 5.73
C VAL A 205 -14.02 6.87 7.10
N GLU A 206 -14.22 5.55 7.20
CA GLU A 206 -14.42 4.87 8.48
C GLU A 206 -13.14 4.91 9.34
N ASN A 207 -11.97 4.73 8.73
CA ASN A 207 -10.69 4.82 9.43
C ASN A 207 -10.45 6.23 10.00
N ALA A 208 -10.87 7.29 9.29
CA ALA A 208 -10.72 8.67 9.74
C ALA A 208 -11.33 8.91 11.13
N LYS A 209 -12.40 8.20 11.49
CA LYS A 209 -13.05 8.28 12.81
C LYS A 209 -12.14 7.76 13.95
N ARG A 210 -11.19 6.88 13.63
CA ARG A 210 -10.28 6.22 14.59
C ARG A 210 -8.89 6.86 14.63
N ILE A 211 -8.50 7.61 13.59
CA ILE A 211 -7.20 8.27 13.49
C ILE A 211 -7.13 9.40 14.51
N LYS A 212 -6.07 9.44 15.32
CA LYS A 212 -5.87 10.40 16.40
C LYS A 212 -4.76 11.42 16.15
N CYS A 213 -3.94 11.20 15.12
CA CYS A 213 -2.87 12.12 14.75
C CYS A 213 -3.34 13.17 13.72
N PRO A 214 -2.55 14.24 13.50
CA PRO A 214 -2.79 15.18 12.41
C PRO A 214 -2.76 14.47 11.05
N VAL A 215 -3.69 14.86 10.16
CA VAL A 215 -3.78 14.33 8.79
C VAL A 215 -3.62 15.47 7.79
N LEU A 216 -2.71 15.30 6.84
CA LEU A 216 -2.59 16.15 5.66
C LEU A 216 -3.05 15.37 4.44
N PHE A 217 -4.04 15.88 3.71
CA PHE A 217 -4.53 15.30 2.47
C PHE A 217 -4.08 16.18 1.30
N ILE A 218 -3.32 15.61 0.38
CA ILE A 218 -2.85 16.29 -0.84
C ILE A 218 -3.45 15.57 -2.04
N ARG A 219 -4.11 16.33 -2.90
CA ARG A 219 -4.76 15.83 -4.10
C ARG A 219 -4.48 16.76 -5.27
N GLY A 220 -4.28 16.21 -6.47
CA GLY A 220 -4.21 16.98 -7.69
C GLY A 220 -5.57 17.59 -8.05
N ASP A 221 -5.57 18.79 -8.58
CA ASP A 221 -6.78 19.52 -9.01
C ASP A 221 -7.44 18.92 -10.26
N GLN A 222 -6.71 18.09 -10.99
CA GLN A 222 -7.18 17.35 -12.18
C GLN A 222 -7.62 15.90 -11.87
N GLU A 223 -7.57 15.49 -10.62
CA GLU A 223 -8.01 14.15 -10.22
C GLU A 223 -9.55 14.11 -10.13
N PRO A 224 -10.21 13.04 -10.62
CA PRO A 224 -11.65 12.88 -10.62
C PRO A 224 -12.26 12.76 -9.22
#